data_5bfcbd23a546ff84b554b33dc8394281
#
_entry.id   5bfcbd23a546ff84b554b33dc8394281
#
_cell.length_a   1.000
_cell.length_b   1.000
_cell.length_c   1.000
_cell.angle_alpha   90.00
_cell.angle_beta   90.00
_cell.angle_gamma   90.00
#
_symmetry.space_group_name_H-M   'P 1'
#
loop_
_entity.id
_entity.type
_entity.pdbx_description
1 polymer ?
#
loop_
_entity_poly.entity_id
_entity_poly.type
_entity_poly.pdbx_seq_one_letter_code
_entity_poly.pdbx_strand_id
1 'polypeptide(L)'
;MPTHTFEASLRWERGAEGVSATNHTVAFATRPVLDVSAAPQYRGDPTRLNPEELFTASVASCQLLTYLALAGRAGVTVLRYEDHPVGTLAIADRKMRMTEVLLRPRITIAAGSDTAKARSLVETAHDGCFIANSVTATVRIEPEIAVEPPA
;
A
#
# COMPACT_ATOMS: atom_id res chain seq x y z
N MET A 1 3.73 4.70 26.08
CA MET A 1 3.80 4.57 24.60
C MET A 1 3.21 5.81 23.96
N PRO A 2 3.93 6.45 23.04
CA PRO A 2 3.40 7.62 22.35
C PRO A 2 2.20 7.23 21.48
N THR A 3 1.24 8.14 21.41
CA THR A 3 0.05 7.99 20.56
C THR A 3 0.11 9.05 19.46
N HIS A 4 -0.17 8.65 18.24
CA HIS A 4 -0.20 9.54 17.08
C HIS A 4 -1.57 9.44 16.40
N THR A 5 -2.11 10.56 15.97
CA THR A 5 -3.40 10.64 15.27
C THR A 5 -3.21 11.14 13.85
N PHE A 6 -4.09 10.68 12.97
CA PHE A 6 -4.07 11.02 11.55
C PHE A 6 -5.50 11.34 11.14
N GLU A 7 -5.69 12.38 10.33
CA GLU A 7 -7.02 12.90 10.00
C GLU A 7 -7.22 13.01 8.51
N ALA A 8 -8.47 12.84 8.10
CA ALA A 8 -8.94 13.11 6.75
C ALA A 8 -10.34 13.70 6.83
N SER A 9 -10.77 14.41 5.80
CA SER A 9 -12.11 14.97 5.68
C SER A 9 -12.77 14.42 4.42
N LEU A 10 -14.00 13.97 4.55
CA LEU A 10 -14.80 13.46 3.44
C LEU A 10 -15.95 14.41 3.16
N ARG A 11 -16.25 14.61 1.86
CA ARG A 11 -17.43 15.37 1.44
C ARG A 11 -18.15 14.67 0.30
N TRP A 12 -19.42 14.38 0.53
CA TRP A 12 -20.36 13.90 -0.47
C TRP A 12 -21.59 14.79 -0.48
N GLU A 13 -22.09 15.12 -1.65
CA GLU A 13 -23.33 15.86 -1.80
C GLU A 13 -24.23 15.12 -2.78
N ARG A 14 -25.51 15.08 -2.46
CA ARG A 14 -26.51 14.55 -3.38
C ARG A 14 -26.65 15.50 -4.58
N GLY A 15 -26.51 14.99 -5.79
CA GLY A 15 -26.62 15.83 -6.98
C GLY A 15 -26.82 15.05 -8.25
N ALA A 16 -26.13 13.92 -8.41
CA ALA A 16 -26.14 13.14 -9.63
C ALA A 16 -26.62 11.71 -9.37
N GLU A 17 -27.04 11.04 -10.45
CA GLU A 17 -27.47 9.65 -10.43
C GLU A 17 -26.47 8.76 -11.18
N GLY A 18 -26.70 7.45 -11.15
CA GLY A 18 -25.85 6.49 -11.82
C GLY A 18 -24.47 6.37 -11.22
N VAL A 19 -23.43 6.26 -12.06
CA VAL A 19 -22.05 6.07 -11.61
C VAL A 19 -21.54 7.26 -10.80
N SER A 20 -22.06 8.44 -11.01
CA SER A 20 -21.66 9.63 -10.27
C SER A 20 -22.28 9.73 -8.88
N ALA A 21 -23.29 8.91 -8.57
CA ALA A 21 -23.97 8.96 -7.28
C ALA A 21 -23.07 8.62 -6.09
N THR A 22 -21.96 7.92 -6.32
CA THR A 22 -20.99 7.54 -5.28
C THR A 22 -19.74 8.42 -5.29
N ASN A 23 -19.67 9.43 -6.15
CA ASN A 23 -18.54 10.32 -6.24
C ASN A 23 -18.45 11.22 -5.02
N HIS A 24 -17.27 11.31 -4.45
CA HIS A 24 -16.98 12.14 -3.28
C HIS A 24 -15.51 12.56 -3.27
N THR A 25 -15.13 13.39 -2.34
CA THR A 25 -13.75 13.82 -2.16
C THR A 25 -13.21 13.39 -0.80
N VAL A 26 -11.92 13.10 -0.77
CA VAL A 26 -11.18 12.90 0.48
C VAL A 26 -10.06 13.93 0.51
N ALA A 27 -10.05 14.75 1.55
CA ALA A 27 -9.11 15.85 1.71
C ALA A 27 -8.25 15.65 2.96
N PHE A 28 -7.06 16.19 2.89
CA PHE A 28 -6.08 16.20 3.97
C PHE A 28 -5.62 17.65 4.18
N ALA A 29 -5.25 18.02 5.40
CA ALA A 29 -5.02 19.41 5.79
C ALA A 29 -4.06 20.20 4.86
N THR A 30 -3.02 19.55 4.34
CA THR A 30 -1.95 20.20 3.56
C THR A 30 -1.64 19.50 2.24
N ARG A 31 -2.53 18.65 1.76
CA ARG A 31 -2.27 17.78 0.60
C ARG A 31 -3.37 17.91 -0.44
N PRO A 32 -3.11 17.44 -1.67
CA PRO A 32 -4.15 17.42 -2.70
C PRO A 32 -5.39 16.67 -2.26
N VAL A 33 -6.54 17.11 -2.73
CA VAL A 33 -7.81 16.42 -2.57
C VAL A 33 -7.86 15.24 -3.52
N LEU A 34 -8.31 14.08 -3.04
CA LEU A 34 -8.49 12.90 -3.86
C LEU A 34 -9.94 12.81 -4.33
N ASP A 35 -10.11 12.56 -5.63
CA ASP A 35 -11.40 12.24 -6.23
C ASP A 35 -11.61 10.72 -6.11
N VAL A 36 -12.65 10.34 -5.38
CA VAL A 36 -12.93 8.96 -5.01
C VAL A 36 -14.34 8.58 -5.43
N SER A 37 -14.55 7.30 -5.71
CA SER A 37 -15.86 6.73 -6.01
C SER A 37 -15.88 5.27 -5.51
N ALA A 38 -17.04 4.62 -5.61
CA ALA A 38 -17.10 3.18 -5.42
C ALA A 38 -16.33 2.48 -6.55
N ALA A 39 -15.90 1.24 -6.30
CA ALA A 39 -15.31 0.43 -7.35
C ALA A 39 -16.30 0.23 -8.51
N PRO A 40 -15.82 0.10 -9.76
CA PRO A 40 -16.71 -0.04 -10.92
C PRO A 40 -17.71 -1.18 -10.81
N GLN A 41 -17.34 -2.27 -10.15
CA GLN A 41 -18.23 -3.41 -9.88
C GLN A 41 -19.44 -3.02 -9.01
N TYR A 42 -19.33 -1.92 -8.29
CA TYR A 42 -20.37 -1.37 -7.43
C TYR A 42 -20.91 -0.05 -7.99
N ARG A 43 -20.92 0.08 -9.33
CA ARG A 43 -21.48 1.21 -10.06
C ARG A 43 -20.76 2.54 -9.78
N GLY A 44 -19.48 2.46 -9.45
CA GLY A 44 -18.63 3.62 -9.28
C GLY A 44 -18.05 4.13 -10.59
N ASP A 45 -17.48 5.33 -10.54
CA ASP A 45 -16.80 5.96 -11.67
C ASP A 45 -15.41 5.36 -11.84
N PRO A 46 -15.13 4.67 -12.96
CA PRO A 46 -13.84 4.01 -13.17
C PRO A 46 -12.67 4.97 -13.37
N THR A 47 -12.92 6.26 -13.53
CA THR A 47 -11.87 7.28 -13.66
C THR A 47 -11.38 7.83 -12.32
N ARG A 48 -12.02 7.40 -11.22
CA ARG A 48 -11.68 7.83 -9.87
C ARG A 48 -11.04 6.71 -9.08
N LEU A 49 -10.33 7.06 -8.02
CA LEU A 49 -9.83 6.10 -7.03
C LEU A 49 -11.01 5.45 -6.29
N ASN A 50 -10.79 4.28 -5.73
CA ASN A 50 -11.78 3.66 -4.84
C ASN A 50 -11.11 3.23 -3.52
N PRO A 51 -11.91 2.93 -2.48
CA PRO A 51 -11.36 2.56 -1.18
C PRO A 51 -10.46 1.32 -1.20
N GLU A 52 -10.76 0.35 -2.06
CA GLU A 52 -9.99 -0.88 -2.17
C GLU A 52 -8.59 -0.63 -2.75
N GLU A 53 -8.49 0.29 -3.71
CA GLU A 53 -7.19 0.74 -4.24
C GLU A 53 -6.40 1.51 -3.19
N LEU A 54 -7.06 2.40 -2.45
CA LEU A 54 -6.42 3.16 -1.37
C LEU A 54 -5.92 2.23 -0.25
N PHE A 55 -6.72 1.24 0.11
CA PHE A 55 -6.34 0.20 1.08
C PHE A 55 -5.09 -0.55 0.60
N THR A 56 -5.11 -1.04 -0.63
CA THR A 56 -4.00 -1.79 -1.23
C THR A 56 -2.73 -0.94 -1.29
N ALA A 57 -2.85 0.29 -1.71
CA ALA A 57 -1.72 1.23 -1.77
C ALA A 57 -1.14 1.53 -0.39
N SER A 58 -1.98 1.66 0.65
CA SER A 58 -1.51 1.95 2.01
C SER A 58 -0.66 0.81 2.57
N VAL A 59 -1.05 -0.44 2.32
CA VAL A 59 -0.28 -1.62 2.74
C VAL A 59 1.10 -1.62 2.07
N ALA A 60 1.12 -1.43 0.75
CA ALA A 60 2.37 -1.42 -0.02
C ALA A 60 3.29 -0.26 0.37
N SER A 61 2.73 0.92 0.57
CA SER A 61 3.49 2.11 0.97
C SER A 61 4.12 1.94 2.36
N CYS A 62 3.39 1.36 3.30
CA CYS A 62 3.92 1.09 4.64
C CYS A 62 5.05 0.07 4.61
N GLN A 63 4.93 -1.00 3.83
CA GLN A 63 6.00 -1.98 3.65
C GLN A 63 7.26 -1.33 3.09
N LEU A 64 7.13 -0.49 2.07
CA LEU A 64 8.24 0.27 1.49
C LEU A 64 8.95 1.10 2.56
N LEU A 65 8.21 1.91 3.30
CA LEU A 65 8.79 2.82 4.30
C LEU A 65 9.50 2.07 5.42
N THR A 66 8.90 0.98 5.90
CA THR A 66 9.50 0.13 6.94
C THR A 66 10.76 -0.54 6.42
N TYR A 67 10.73 -1.05 5.19
CA TYR A 67 11.90 -1.66 4.56
C TYR A 67 13.05 -0.66 4.43
N LEU A 68 12.78 0.55 3.92
CA LEU A 68 13.82 1.57 3.75
C LEU A 68 14.47 1.96 5.08
N ALA A 69 13.67 2.07 6.14
CA ALA A 69 14.19 2.38 7.47
C ALA A 69 15.12 1.27 7.99
N LEU A 70 14.74 0.01 7.81
CA LEU A 70 15.55 -1.13 8.23
C LEU A 70 16.82 -1.27 7.38
N ALA A 71 16.69 -1.12 6.06
CA ALA A 71 17.83 -1.20 5.14
C ALA A 71 18.88 -0.15 5.47
N GLY A 72 18.47 1.08 5.76
CA GLY A 72 19.38 2.15 6.16
C GLY A 72 20.16 1.82 7.42
N ARG A 73 19.51 1.24 8.42
CA ARG A 73 20.17 0.82 9.66
C ARG A 73 21.11 -0.37 9.48
N ALA A 74 20.79 -1.24 8.53
CA ALA A 74 21.58 -2.44 8.26
C ALA A 74 22.74 -2.20 7.26
N GLY A 75 22.89 -0.99 6.77
CA GLY A 75 23.94 -0.66 5.80
C GLY A 75 23.65 -1.19 4.37
N VAL A 76 22.41 -1.52 4.07
CA VAL A 76 21.99 -1.89 2.72
C VAL A 76 21.59 -0.62 1.95
N THR A 77 22.28 -0.36 0.85
CA THR A 77 21.99 0.82 0.01
C THR A 77 20.94 0.44 -1.02
N VAL A 78 19.71 0.91 -0.81
CA VAL A 78 18.61 0.73 -1.76
C VAL A 78 18.64 1.84 -2.79
N LEU A 79 18.69 1.48 -4.06
CA LEU A 79 18.68 2.44 -5.19
C LEU A 79 17.29 2.63 -5.77
N ARG A 80 16.47 1.59 -5.75
CA ARG A 80 15.12 1.64 -6.30
C ARG A 80 14.24 0.56 -5.65
N TYR A 81 13.01 0.88 -5.44
CA TYR A 81 11.99 -0.03 -4.94
C TYR A 81 10.74 0.14 -5.80
N GLU A 82 10.32 -0.91 -6.46
CA GLU A 82 9.15 -0.90 -7.33
C GLU A 82 8.21 -2.02 -6.92
N ASP A 83 6.92 -1.74 -6.84
CA ASP A 83 5.91 -2.73 -6.51
C ASP A 83 4.63 -2.45 -7.29
N HIS A 84 3.94 -3.51 -7.67
CA HIS A 84 2.61 -3.44 -8.22
C HIS A 84 1.70 -4.33 -7.36
N PRO A 85 1.24 -3.80 -6.22
CA PRO A 85 0.44 -4.59 -5.29
C PRO A 85 -0.92 -4.96 -5.88
N VAL A 86 -1.42 -6.13 -5.51
CA VAL A 86 -2.73 -6.61 -5.90
C VAL A 86 -3.54 -6.93 -4.66
N GLY A 87 -4.63 -6.20 -4.47
CA GLY A 87 -5.60 -6.47 -3.41
C GLY A 87 -6.75 -7.33 -3.94
N THR A 88 -7.20 -8.27 -3.14
CA THR A 88 -8.32 -9.16 -3.47
C THR A 88 -9.48 -8.89 -2.53
N LEU A 89 -10.64 -8.56 -3.12
CA LEU A 89 -11.91 -8.43 -2.42
C LEU A 89 -12.72 -9.70 -2.67
N ALA A 90 -13.11 -10.39 -1.63
CA ALA A 90 -13.84 -11.66 -1.74
C ALA A 90 -14.72 -11.90 -0.51
N ILE A 91 -15.63 -12.87 -0.61
CA ILE A 91 -16.41 -13.30 0.53
C ILE A 91 -15.54 -14.23 1.40
N ALA A 92 -15.39 -13.84 2.66
CA ALA A 92 -14.78 -14.68 3.68
C ALA A 92 -15.58 -14.49 4.97
N ASP A 93 -15.82 -15.57 5.72
CA ASP A 93 -16.60 -15.53 6.95
C ASP A 93 -17.97 -14.84 6.76
N ARG A 94 -18.61 -15.09 5.61
CA ARG A 94 -19.91 -14.53 5.21
C ARG A 94 -19.93 -13.02 5.01
N LYS A 95 -18.76 -12.41 4.84
CA LYS A 95 -18.63 -10.96 4.61
C LYS A 95 -17.75 -10.71 3.39
N MET A 96 -18.13 -9.70 2.61
CA MET A 96 -17.22 -9.14 1.63
C MET A 96 -16.13 -8.36 2.35
N ARG A 97 -14.89 -8.70 2.10
CA ARG A 97 -13.74 -7.97 2.66
C ARG A 97 -12.50 -8.16 1.82
N MET A 98 -11.54 -7.29 2.01
CA MET A 98 -10.20 -7.50 1.46
C MET A 98 -9.61 -8.73 2.15
N THR A 99 -9.40 -9.80 1.40
CA THR A 99 -8.91 -11.08 1.93
C THR A 99 -7.41 -11.21 1.83
N GLU A 100 -6.82 -10.60 0.82
CA GLU A 100 -5.38 -10.68 0.57
C GLU A 100 -4.87 -9.40 -0.07
N VAL A 101 -3.64 -9.02 0.27
CA VAL A 101 -2.84 -8.06 -0.49
C VAL A 101 -1.52 -8.76 -0.84
N LEU A 102 -1.27 -8.92 -2.13
CA LEU A 102 -0.04 -9.51 -2.64
C LEU A 102 0.91 -8.40 -3.06
N LEU A 103 2.08 -8.35 -2.41
CA LEU A 103 3.16 -7.43 -2.71
C LEU A 103 4.26 -8.17 -3.49
N ARG A 104 4.73 -7.57 -4.56
CA ARG A 104 5.83 -8.12 -5.37
C ARG A 104 6.92 -7.08 -5.57
N PRO A 105 7.57 -6.64 -4.48
CA PRO A 105 8.57 -5.59 -4.58
C PRO A 105 9.81 -6.08 -5.31
N ARG A 106 10.23 -5.31 -6.30
CA ARG A 106 11.55 -5.43 -6.89
C ARG A 106 12.44 -4.37 -6.27
N ILE A 107 13.43 -4.83 -5.53
CA ILE A 107 14.31 -3.99 -4.74
C ILE A 107 15.69 -4.03 -5.37
N THR A 108 16.13 -2.91 -5.92
CA THR A 108 17.46 -2.78 -6.50
C THR A 108 18.40 -2.17 -5.47
N ILE A 109 19.47 -2.88 -5.18
CA ILE A 109 20.49 -2.46 -4.21
C ILE A 109 21.82 -2.17 -4.93
N ALA A 110 22.63 -1.33 -4.30
CA ALA A 110 23.94 -1.00 -4.83
C ALA A 110 24.88 -2.21 -4.80
N ALA A 111 25.79 -2.27 -5.77
CA ALA A 111 26.87 -3.26 -5.78
C ALA A 111 27.65 -3.19 -4.45
N GLY A 112 27.99 -4.34 -3.90
CA GLY A 112 28.65 -4.45 -2.60
C GLY A 112 27.73 -4.52 -1.39
N SER A 113 26.41 -4.26 -1.56
CA SER A 113 25.45 -4.49 -0.49
C SER A 113 25.19 -5.99 -0.29
N ASP A 114 24.92 -6.37 0.95
CA ASP A 114 24.65 -7.77 1.30
C ASP A 114 23.26 -8.18 0.81
N THR A 115 23.24 -9.02 -0.23
CA THR A 115 22.00 -9.51 -0.86
C THR A 115 21.17 -10.38 0.09
N ALA A 116 21.81 -11.23 0.88
CA ALA A 116 21.12 -12.08 1.84
C ALA A 116 20.45 -11.23 2.93
N LYS A 117 21.14 -10.20 3.40
CA LYS A 117 20.61 -9.25 4.36
C LYS A 117 19.44 -8.48 3.76
N ALA A 118 19.59 -7.96 2.53
CA ALA A 118 18.54 -7.25 1.83
C ALA A 118 17.26 -8.09 1.73
N ARG A 119 17.38 -9.37 1.45
CA ARG A 119 16.26 -10.31 1.38
C ARG A 119 15.62 -10.55 2.74
N SER A 120 16.43 -10.79 3.77
CA SER A 120 15.92 -11.07 5.13
C SER A 120 15.13 -9.89 5.72
N LEU A 121 15.50 -8.67 5.35
CA LEU A 121 14.82 -7.47 5.83
C LEU A 121 13.38 -7.33 5.31
N VAL A 122 13.01 -8.03 4.24
CA VAL A 122 11.64 -8.02 3.73
C VAL A 122 10.67 -8.56 4.77
N GLU A 123 10.98 -9.71 5.37
CA GLU A 123 10.16 -10.31 6.42
C GLU A 123 10.17 -9.48 7.70
N THR A 124 11.33 -8.97 8.08
CA THR A 124 11.44 -8.09 9.25
C THR A 124 10.59 -6.82 9.06
N ALA A 125 10.58 -6.26 7.86
CA ALA A 125 9.75 -5.11 7.53
C ALA A 125 8.24 -5.46 7.60
N HIS A 126 7.87 -6.63 7.10
CA HIS A 126 6.49 -7.11 7.18
C HIS A 126 6.03 -7.23 8.64
N ASP A 127 6.84 -7.82 9.49
CA ASP A 127 6.53 -7.96 10.92
C ASP A 127 6.36 -6.62 11.62
N GLY A 128 7.11 -5.60 11.20
CA GLY A 128 7.06 -4.25 11.75
C GLY A 128 6.15 -3.28 11.00
N CYS A 129 5.48 -3.72 9.95
CA CYS A 129 4.63 -2.85 9.13
C CYS A 129 3.35 -2.50 9.88
N PHE A 130 3.16 -1.21 10.20
CA PHE A 130 2.02 -0.73 11.00
C PHE A 130 0.69 -1.06 10.34
N ILE A 131 0.57 -0.87 9.04
CA ILE A 131 -0.67 -1.10 8.32
C ILE A 131 -0.95 -2.60 8.18
N ALA A 132 0.05 -3.42 7.87
CA ALA A 132 -0.13 -4.88 7.82
C ALA A 132 -0.60 -5.44 9.17
N ASN A 133 -0.10 -4.89 10.27
CA ASN A 133 -0.51 -5.27 11.64
C ASN A 133 -1.91 -4.76 12.01
N SER A 134 -2.51 -3.91 11.19
CA SER A 134 -3.80 -3.27 11.45
C SER A 134 -4.95 -3.84 10.62
N VAL A 135 -4.69 -4.80 9.74
CA VAL A 135 -5.68 -5.35 8.81
C VAL A 135 -5.90 -6.84 9.04
N THR A 136 -7.08 -7.32 8.65
CA THR A 136 -7.41 -8.75 8.71
C THR A 136 -7.05 -9.48 7.42
N ALA A 137 -6.79 -8.75 6.34
CA ALA A 137 -6.33 -9.32 5.09
C ALA A 137 -4.97 -10.00 5.28
N THR A 138 -4.76 -11.12 4.62
CA THR A 138 -3.44 -11.74 4.55
C THR A 138 -2.55 -10.92 3.64
N VAL A 139 -1.41 -10.46 4.15
CA VAL A 139 -0.42 -9.76 3.35
C VAL A 139 0.67 -10.76 2.97
N ARG A 140 0.75 -11.06 1.67
CA ARG A 140 1.79 -11.94 1.11
C ARG A 140 2.82 -11.11 0.37
N ILE A 141 4.09 -11.50 0.49
CA ILE A 141 5.19 -10.79 -0.17
C ILE A 141 6.04 -11.78 -0.95
N GLU A 142 6.22 -11.50 -2.24
CA GLU A 142 7.09 -12.25 -3.14
C GLU A 142 8.18 -11.29 -3.65
N PRO A 143 9.28 -11.10 -2.90
CA PRO A 143 10.29 -10.11 -3.23
C PRO A 143 11.27 -10.60 -4.29
N GLU A 144 11.78 -9.65 -5.07
CA GLU A 144 12.93 -9.85 -5.96
C GLU A 144 14.02 -8.85 -5.55
N ILE A 145 15.22 -9.36 -5.28
CA ILE A 145 16.38 -8.52 -5.00
C ILE A 145 17.27 -8.48 -6.24
N ALA A 146 17.48 -7.28 -6.77
CA ALA A 146 18.36 -7.03 -7.90
C ALA A 146 19.56 -6.22 -7.44
N VAL A 147 20.72 -6.51 -7.99
CA VAL A 147 21.96 -5.78 -7.69
C VAL A 147 22.32 -4.92 -8.91
N GLU A 148 22.50 -3.61 -8.68
CA GLU A 148 22.97 -2.73 -9.72
C GLU A 148 24.42 -3.04 -10.02
N PRO A 149 24.79 -3.29 -11.30
CA PRO A 149 26.21 -3.55 -11.63
C PRO A 149 27.04 -2.30 -11.34
N PRO A 150 28.32 -2.45 -10.95
CA PRO A 150 29.21 -1.30 -10.77
C PRO A 150 29.38 -0.54 -12.07
N ALA A 151 29.51 0.79 -11.96
CA ALA A 151 29.69 1.68 -13.08
C ALA A 151 30.99 1.44 -13.86
#